data_e74144c9c9984897f4bc374483361e3c
#
_entry.id   e74144c9c9984897f4bc374483361e3c
#
_cell.length_a   1.000
_cell.length_b   1.000
_cell.length_c   1.000
_cell.angle_alpha   90.00
_cell.angle_beta   90.00
_cell.angle_gamma   90.00
#
_symmetry.space_group_name_H-M   'P 1'
#
loop_
_entity.id
_entity.type
_entity.pdbx_description
1 polymer ?
#
loop_
_entity_poly.entity_id
_entity_poly.type
_entity_poly.pdbx_seq_one_letter_code
_entity_poly.pdbx_strand_id
1 'polypeptide(L)'
;VAVAYDMAYALADGAAARAAETLGKAEDAKYFEERSHSYRNYFDPQTGFMRGRDLKKGWRTPFNAFASTHRADDYCEGNAWQSTWLAPHDVKGLEGLFGSRAKMIEKLDSLFTVSSVIEGGETSPDISGLIGQYAHGNEPSHHILYLYTMLGQPWKTAGKVREVLTTLYHDRPDGLSGNEDVGQMSAWYVLSSLGMYEAEPAGGRYWSGSPLFDRAEV
;
A
#
# COMPACT_ATOMS: atom_id res chain seq x y z
N VAL A 1 -0.40 15.82 6.54
CA VAL A 1 -0.72 15.21 5.21
C VAL A 1 0.47 15.18 4.24
N ALA A 2 1.65 15.63 4.67
CA ALA A 2 2.82 15.75 3.76
C ALA A 2 3.28 14.40 3.22
N VAL A 3 3.34 13.37 4.05
CA VAL A 3 3.75 12.02 3.64
C VAL A 3 2.73 11.42 2.68
N ALA A 4 1.44 11.47 3.01
CA ALA A 4 0.40 10.89 2.17
C ALA A 4 0.38 11.51 0.76
N TYR A 5 0.43 12.84 0.66
CA TYR A 5 0.42 13.51 -0.64
C TYR A 5 1.68 13.18 -1.47
N ASP A 6 2.86 13.23 -0.86
CA ASP A 6 4.09 12.97 -1.62
C ASP A 6 4.15 11.52 -2.10
N MET A 7 3.74 10.57 -1.28
CA MET A 7 3.68 9.16 -1.68
C MET A 7 2.65 8.92 -2.79
N ALA A 8 1.48 9.55 -2.71
CA ALA A 8 0.47 9.48 -3.77
C ALA A 8 0.97 10.11 -5.08
N TYR A 9 1.64 11.26 -5.01
CA TYR A 9 2.25 11.88 -6.19
C TYR A 9 3.40 11.05 -6.75
N ALA A 10 4.26 10.46 -5.92
CA ALA A 10 5.34 9.58 -6.37
C ALA A 10 4.78 8.36 -7.13
N LEU A 11 3.71 7.78 -6.62
CA LEU A 11 3.00 6.68 -7.29
C LEU A 11 2.41 7.10 -8.65
N ALA A 12 1.76 8.27 -8.69
CA ALA A 12 1.18 8.82 -9.91
C ALA A 12 2.28 9.18 -10.94
N ASP A 13 3.40 9.76 -10.48
CA ASP A 13 4.55 10.06 -11.33
C ASP A 13 5.15 8.77 -11.94
N GLY A 14 5.23 7.68 -11.17
CA GLY A 14 5.66 6.37 -11.69
C GLY A 14 4.74 5.84 -12.78
N ALA A 15 3.43 5.98 -12.63
CA ALA A 15 2.46 5.61 -13.67
C ALA A 15 2.58 6.52 -14.90
N ALA A 16 2.78 7.84 -14.70
CA ALA A 16 2.98 8.80 -15.78
C ALA A 16 4.27 8.53 -16.56
N ALA A 17 5.35 8.14 -15.87
CA ALA A 17 6.60 7.75 -16.51
C ALA A 17 6.42 6.59 -17.50
N ARG A 18 5.70 5.54 -17.08
CA ARG A 18 5.41 4.38 -17.93
C ARG A 18 4.52 4.72 -19.12
N ALA A 19 3.49 5.54 -18.89
CA ALA A 19 2.64 6.03 -19.96
C ALA A 19 3.46 6.85 -20.99
N ALA A 20 4.32 7.74 -20.53
CA ALA A 20 5.21 8.53 -21.39
C ALA A 20 6.19 7.65 -22.17
N GLU A 21 6.77 6.63 -21.54
CA GLU A 21 7.64 5.65 -22.19
C GLU A 21 6.90 4.91 -23.31
N THR A 22 5.70 4.41 -23.02
CA THR A 22 4.84 3.73 -24.00
C THR A 22 4.49 4.61 -25.19
N LEU A 23 4.33 5.92 -24.97
CA LEU A 23 4.04 6.92 -25.99
C LEU A 23 5.29 7.46 -26.70
N GLY A 24 6.49 6.95 -26.37
CA GLY A 24 7.76 7.41 -26.94
C GLY A 24 8.17 8.82 -26.51
N LYS A 25 7.66 9.32 -25.38
CA LYS A 25 7.96 10.63 -24.80
C LYS A 25 9.13 10.53 -23.82
N ALA A 26 10.34 10.35 -24.31
CA ALA A 26 11.49 10.01 -23.51
C ALA A 26 11.85 11.07 -22.43
N GLU A 27 11.71 12.36 -22.75
CA GLU A 27 11.99 13.44 -21.79
C GLU A 27 10.97 13.45 -20.65
N ASP A 28 9.67 13.31 -20.98
CA ASP A 28 8.61 13.22 -19.97
C ASP A 28 8.77 11.96 -19.12
N ALA A 29 9.10 10.81 -19.74
CA ALA A 29 9.33 9.56 -19.04
C ALA A 29 10.45 9.73 -18.00
N LYS A 30 11.57 10.29 -18.39
CA LYS A 30 12.71 10.57 -17.48
C LYS A 30 12.31 11.53 -16.37
N TYR A 31 11.60 12.60 -16.68
CA TYR A 31 11.17 13.61 -15.70
C TYR A 31 10.29 13.00 -14.63
N PHE A 32 9.27 12.23 -15.02
CA PHE A 32 8.35 11.59 -14.08
C PHE A 32 8.99 10.44 -13.33
N GLU A 33 9.89 9.67 -13.95
CA GLU A 33 10.68 8.63 -13.27
C GLU A 33 11.53 9.20 -12.13
N GLU A 34 12.25 10.29 -12.37
CA GLU A 34 13.04 10.95 -11.32
C GLU A 34 12.17 11.43 -10.16
N ARG A 35 11.00 11.99 -10.44
CA ARG A 35 10.03 12.44 -9.42
C ARG A 35 9.41 11.31 -8.65
N SER A 36 9.15 10.18 -9.29
CA SER A 36 8.53 9.01 -8.65
C SER A 36 9.33 8.47 -7.48
N HIS A 37 10.60 8.84 -7.38
CA HIS A 37 11.48 8.47 -6.28
C HIS A 37 11.46 9.42 -5.08
N SER A 38 10.64 10.48 -5.09
CA SER A 38 10.57 11.49 -4.02
C SER A 38 10.19 10.88 -2.67
N TYR A 39 9.40 9.81 -2.64
CA TYR A 39 8.99 9.09 -1.44
C TYR A 39 10.17 8.67 -0.54
N ARG A 40 11.35 8.45 -1.13
CA ARG A 40 12.57 8.05 -0.40
C ARG A 40 13.01 9.08 0.64
N ASN A 41 12.65 10.36 0.46
CA ASN A 41 12.98 11.44 1.37
C ASN A 41 12.25 11.34 2.72
N TYR A 42 11.18 10.55 2.78
CA TYR A 42 10.36 10.39 3.98
C TYR A 42 10.69 9.12 4.78
N PHE A 43 11.52 8.24 4.25
CA PHE A 43 11.88 7.03 4.98
C PHE A 43 12.87 7.33 6.11
N ASP A 44 12.47 7.02 7.33
CA ASP A 44 13.33 7.10 8.51
C ASP A 44 13.91 5.72 8.82
N PRO A 45 15.22 5.51 8.58
CA PRO A 45 15.85 4.20 8.80
C PRO A 45 15.93 3.79 10.26
N GLN A 46 15.76 4.73 11.22
CA GLN A 46 15.78 4.42 12.64
C GLN A 46 14.48 3.77 13.10
N THR A 47 13.35 4.20 12.51
CA THR A 47 12.04 3.66 12.87
C THR A 47 11.51 2.64 11.86
N GLY A 48 12.03 2.65 10.62
CA GLY A 48 11.55 1.83 9.53
C GLY A 48 10.16 2.24 9.04
N PHE A 49 9.86 3.54 9.07
CA PHE A 49 8.60 4.11 8.61
C PHE A 49 8.82 5.33 7.71
N MET A 50 7.83 5.59 6.84
CA MET A 50 7.69 6.88 6.21
C MET A 50 7.21 7.89 7.26
N ARG A 51 7.95 8.99 7.45
CA ARG A 51 7.68 10.01 8.47
C ARG A 51 7.66 11.41 7.90
N GLY A 52 6.84 12.26 8.49
CA GLY A 52 6.87 13.68 8.23
C GLY A 52 8.23 14.31 8.55
N ARG A 53 8.72 15.15 7.66
CA ARG A 53 10.01 15.80 7.78
C ARG A 53 9.91 17.29 7.50
N ASP A 54 10.52 18.09 8.36
CA ASP A 54 10.74 19.50 8.13
C ASP A 54 12.17 19.68 7.57
N LEU A 55 12.30 20.43 6.48
CA LEU A 55 13.62 20.63 5.81
C LEU A 55 14.66 21.28 6.73
N LYS A 56 14.23 22.09 7.71
CA LYS A 56 15.12 22.81 8.62
C LYS A 56 15.32 22.08 9.96
N LYS A 57 14.27 21.38 10.44
CA LYS A 57 14.21 20.78 11.78
C LYS A 57 14.41 19.27 11.79
N GLY A 58 14.42 18.60 10.62
CA GLY A 58 14.52 17.15 10.52
C GLY A 58 13.19 16.42 10.73
N TRP A 59 13.22 15.24 11.33
CA TRP A 59 12.02 14.42 11.56
C TRP A 59 11.04 15.10 12.52
N ARG A 60 9.75 15.08 12.19
CA ARG A 60 8.71 15.59 13.08
C ARG A 60 8.62 14.75 14.35
N THR A 61 8.45 15.41 15.48
CA THR A 61 8.32 14.80 16.81
C THR A 61 7.17 15.46 17.58
N PRO A 62 6.46 14.73 18.47
CA PRO A 62 6.62 13.29 18.73
C PRO A 62 6.18 12.43 17.55
N PHE A 63 6.65 11.18 17.47
CA PHE A 63 6.26 10.20 16.46
C PHE A 63 5.63 8.97 17.13
N ASN A 64 4.44 8.59 16.65
CA ASN A 64 3.74 7.39 17.03
C ASN A 64 3.20 6.72 15.76
N ALA A 65 3.70 5.52 15.45
CA ALA A 65 3.35 4.81 14.22
C ALA A 65 1.89 4.33 14.17
N PHE A 66 1.21 4.24 15.32
CA PHE A 66 -0.20 3.83 15.44
C PHE A 66 -1.17 5.00 15.43
N ALA A 67 -0.67 6.23 15.56
CA ALA A 67 -1.51 7.41 15.62
C ALA A 67 -2.06 7.78 14.25
N SER A 68 -3.36 8.11 14.23
CA SER A 68 -4.05 8.68 13.08
C SER A 68 -4.94 9.81 13.54
N THR A 69 -4.86 10.96 12.84
CA THR A 69 -5.80 12.06 13.00
C THR A 69 -6.21 12.50 11.60
N HIS A 70 -7.45 12.19 11.23
CA HIS A 70 -7.97 12.36 9.88
C HIS A 70 -7.65 13.74 9.30
N ARG A 71 -6.89 13.79 8.19
CA ARG A 71 -6.45 14.99 7.46
C ARG A 71 -5.69 16.03 8.29
N ALA A 72 -5.39 15.75 9.54
CA ALA A 72 -4.70 16.69 10.44
C ALA A 72 -3.28 16.26 10.82
N ASP A 73 -2.87 15.04 10.44
CA ASP A 73 -1.51 14.53 10.59
C ASP A 73 -0.75 14.42 9.24
N ASP A 74 0.32 13.64 9.19
CA ASP A 74 1.11 13.45 7.99
C ASP A 74 0.52 12.42 7.01
N TYR A 75 -0.46 11.60 7.42
CA TYR A 75 -0.88 10.40 6.69
C TYR A 75 -2.27 10.47 6.05
N CYS A 76 -3.06 11.50 6.33
CA CYS A 76 -4.40 11.72 5.77
C CYS A 76 -5.44 10.67 6.22
N GLU A 77 -5.49 9.52 5.60
CA GLU A 77 -6.47 8.42 5.80
C GLU A 77 -5.85 7.18 6.42
N GLY A 78 -4.81 7.31 7.15
CA GLY A 78 -4.07 6.20 7.69
C GLY A 78 -3.12 6.60 8.79
N ASN A 79 -2.16 5.75 9.05
CA ASN A 79 -1.03 6.01 9.92
C ASN A 79 0.29 5.55 9.25
N ALA A 80 1.39 5.57 9.99
CA ALA A 80 2.68 5.18 9.45
C ALA A 80 2.74 3.72 8.99
N TRP A 81 2.00 2.81 9.65
CA TRP A 81 1.96 1.40 9.28
C TRP A 81 1.37 1.18 7.89
N GLN A 82 0.26 1.83 7.55
CA GLN A 82 -0.39 1.68 6.25
C GLN A 82 0.38 2.44 5.17
N SER A 83 0.79 3.69 5.45
CA SER A 83 1.39 4.58 4.46
C SER A 83 2.78 4.16 3.99
N THR A 84 3.54 3.43 4.83
CA THR A 84 4.93 3.04 4.51
C THR A 84 5.05 2.20 3.22
N TRP A 85 3.99 1.54 2.81
CA TRP A 85 4.01 0.60 1.69
C TRP A 85 3.56 1.20 0.35
N LEU A 86 3.12 2.47 0.32
CA LEU A 86 2.53 3.08 -0.88
C LEU A 86 3.58 3.45 -1.94
N ALA A 87 4.42 2.48 -2.29
CA ALA A 87 5.41 2.59 -3.35
C ALA A 87 5.49 1.30 -4.21
N PRO A 88 4.34 0.76 -4.71
CA PRO A 88 4.36 -0.46 -5.51
C PRO A 88 5.05 -0.28 -6.87
N HIS A 89 5.22 0.95 -7.33
CA HIS A 89 5.92 1.28 -8.57
C HIS A 89 7.45 1.10 -8.46
N ASP A 90 8.00 1.07 -7.24
CA ASP A 90 9.45 0.94 -6.99
C ASP A 90 9.74 0.02 -5.78
N VAL A 91 9.29 -1.22 -5.85
CA VAL A 91 9.51 -2.21 -4.77
C VAL A 91 11.00 -2.46 -4.50
N LYS A 92 11.86 -2.37 -5.53
CA LYS A 92 13.32 -2.48 -5.35
C LYS A 92 13.91 -1.30 -4.57
N GLY A 93 13.46 -0.09 -4.87
CA GLY A 93 13.87 1.10 -4.12
C GLY A 93 13.41 1.01 -2.68
N LEU A 94 12.18 0.60 -2.44
CA LEU A 94 11.65 0.37 -1.10
C LEU A 94 12.46 -0.70 -0.35
N GLU A 95 12.76 -1.85 -0.98
CA GLU A 95 13.66 -2.90 -0.42
C GLU A 95 15.02 -2.30 -0.01
N GLY A 96 15.58 -1.43 -0.85
CA GLY A 96 16.85 -0.75 -0.58
C GLY A 96 16.80 0.14 0.67
N LEU A 97 15.68 0.82 0.92
CA LEU A 97 15.49 1.65 2.11
C LEU A 97 15.49 0.82 3.41
N PHE A 98 14.91 -0.38 3.39
CA PHE A 98 14.97 -1.33 4.53
C PHE A 98 16.36 -1.97 4.68
N GLY A 99 17.25 -1.80 3.71
CA GLY A 99 18.61 -2.33 3.70
C GLY A 99 18.72 -3.79 3.29
N SER A 100 17.64 -4.56 3.29
CA SER A 100 17.58 -5.91 2.69
C SER A 100 16.14 -6.38 2.54
N ARG A 101 15.94 -7.33 1.61
CA ARG A 101 14.67 -8.03 1.41
C ARG A 101 14.15 -8.69 2.69
N ALA A 102 15.04 -9.32 3.45
CA ALA A 102 14.67 -10.00 4.69
C ALA A 102 14.08 -9.02 5.72
N LYS A 103 14.72 -7.86 5.91
CA LYS A 103 14.22 -6.83 6.82
C LYS A 103 12.90 -6.23 6.35
N MET A 104 12.73 -6.01 5.06
CA MET A 104 11.47 -5.53 4.50
C MET A 104 10.35 -6.55 4.74
N ILE A 105 10.61 -7.85 4.52
CA ILE A 105 9.64 -8.92 4.77
C ILE A 105 9.30 -9.01 6.27
N GLU A 106 10.27 -8.93 7.16
CA GLU A 106 10.06 -8.92 8.61
C GLU A 106 9.16 -7.76 9.03
N LYS A 107 9.41 -6.57 8.49
CA LYS A 107 8.56 -5.41 8.74
C LYS A 107 7.15 -5.58 8.17
N LEU A 108 7.03 -6.18 6.98
CA LEU A 108 5.74 -6.49 6.36
C LEU A 108 4.97 -7.56 7.15
N ASP A 109 5.65 -8.59 7.68
CA ASP A 109 5.04 -9.57 8.58
C ASP A 109 4.50 -8.90 9.86
N SER A 110 5.25 -7.93 10.39
CA SER A 110 4.84 -7.18 11.58
C SER A 110 3.55 -6.39 11.37
N LEU A 111 3.32 -5.86 10.16
CA LEU A 111 2.07 -5.14 9.81
C LEU A 111 0.81 -5.97 10.15
N PHE A 112 0.86 -7.28 9.91
CA PHE A 112 -0.28 -8.18 10.11
C PHE A 112 -0.37 -8.78 11.51
N THR A 113 0.62 -8.55 12.38
CA THR A 113 0.71 -9.19 13.70
C THR A 113 0.70 -8.22 14.88
N VAL A 114 0.98 -6.94 14.65
CA VAL A 114 0.87 -5.91 15.69
C VAL A 114 -0.57 -5.65 16.07
N SER A 115 -0.78 -4.93 17.18
CA SER A 115 -2.11 -4.53 17.65
C SER A 115 -2.89 -3.79 16.56
N SER A 116 -4.19 -4.10 16.43
CA SER A 116 -5.12 -3.37 15.55
C SER A 116 -5.66 -2.08 16.17
N VAL A 117 -5.18 -1.69 17.34
CA VAL A 117 -5.59 -0.44 17.98
C VAL A 117 -5.02 0.74 17.19
N ILE A 118 -5.90 1.64 16.79
CA ILE A 118 -5.54 2.94 16.20
C ILE A 118 -5.52 3.95 17.35
N GLU A 119 -4.41 4.65 17.47
CA GLU A 119 -4.20 5.69 18.47
C GLU A 119 -4.37 7.08 17.85
N GLY A 120 -4.51 8.10 18.68
CA GLY A 120 -4.66 9.48 18.25
C GLY A 120 -6.03 10.05 18.57
N GLY A 121 -6.41 11.13 17.87
CA GLY A 121 -7.64 11.85 18.12
C GLY A 121 -8.83 11.34 17.30
N GLU A 122 -9.30 12.13 16.35
CA GLU A 122 -10.35 11.75 15.42
C GLU A 122 -9.75 10.86 14.31
N THR A 123 -9.92 9.55 14.44
CA THR A 123 -9.38 8.58 13.47
C THR A 123 -10.14 8.64 12.14
N SER A 124 -9.45 8.33 11.03
CA SER A 124 -10.11 8.23 9.74
C SER A 124 -11.12 7.09 9.71
N PRO A 125 -12.36 7.30 9.22
CA PRO A 125 -13.33 6.24 9.02
C PRO A 125 -12.87 5.21 7.98
N ASP A 126 -11.91 5.55 7.13
CA ASP A 126 -11.38 4.67 6.08
C ASP A 126 -10.48 3.56 6.65
N ILE A 127 -9.98 3.73 7.89
CA ILE A 127 -9.20 2.70 8.58
C ILE A 127 -10.15 1.61 9.10
N SER A 128 -10.50 0.67 8.24
CA SER A 128 -11.43 -0.42 8.52
C SER A 128 -10.94 -1.75 7.96
N GLY A 129 -11.58 -2.89 8.34
CA GLY A 129 -11.15 -4.21 7.90
C GLY A 129 -9.72 -4.54 8.34
N LEU A 130 -9.42 -4.30 9.62
CA LEU A 130 -8.07 -4.42 10.16
C LEU A 130 -7.64 -5.88 10.39
N ILE A 131 -6.43 -6.21 9.90
CA ILE A 131 -5.67 -7.40 10.28
C ILE A 131 -4.30 -6.87 10.77
N GLY A 132 -4.07 -6.83 12.07
CA GLY A 132 -2.99 -6.02 12.63
C GLY A 132 -3.20 -4.55 12.28
N GLN A 133 -2.23 -3.93 11.63
CA GLN A 133 -2.35 -2.56 11.10
C GLN A 133 -2.61 -2.53 9.58
N TYR A 134 -2.79 -3.66 8.93
CA TYR A 134 -3.28 -3.71 7.56
C TYR A 134 -4.76 -3.33 7.53
N ALA A 135 -5.13 -2.29 6.81
CA ALA A 135 -6.48 -1.76 6.72
C ALA A 135 -7.07 -2.04 5.32
N HIS A 136 -7.78 -3.16 5.17
CA HIS A 136 -8.30 -3.56 3.87
C HIS A 136 -9.38 -2.61 3.33
N GLY A 137 -10.13 -1.98 4.20
CA GLY A 137 -11.20 -1.06 3.81
C GLY A 137 -10.72 0.26 3.19
N ASN A 138 -9.41 0.47 3.05
CA ASN A 138 -8.84 1.63 2.37
C ASN A 138 -7.92 1.19 1.22
N GLU A 139 -8.13 1.70 0.03
CA GLU A 139 -7.52 1.30 -1.24
C GLU A 139 -5.98 1.39 -1.26
N PRO A 140 -5.33 2.35 -0.59
CA PRO A 140 -3.87 2.39 -0.49
C PRO A 140 -3.25 1.11 0.07
N SER A 141 -4.05 0.24 0.72
CA SER A 141 -3.61 -1.05 1.26
C SER A 141 -3.69 -2.21 0.27
N HIS A 142 -4.47 -2.11 -0.80
CA HIS A 142 -4.85 -3.24 -1.66
C HIS A 142 -3.68 -3.95 -2.33
N HIS A 143 -2.61 -3.25 -2.67
CA HIS A 143 -1.39 -3.81 -3.27
C HIS A 143 -0.48 -4.53 -2.24
N ILE A 144 -0.61 -4.20 -0.95
CA ILE A 144 0.35 -4.62 0.10
C ILE A 144 0.46 -6.15 0.19
N LEU A 145 -0.67 -6.87 0.07
CA LEU A 145 -0.67 -8.33 0.11
C LEU A 145 0.18 -8.96 -0.99
N TYR A 146 0.26 -8.29 -2.14
CA TYR A 146 1.01 -8.77 -3.32
C TYR A 146 2.50 -8.44 -3.26
N LEU A 147 2.94 -7.58 -2.33
CA LEU A 147 4.36 -7.32 -2.09
C LEU A 147 5.13 -8.60 -1.76
N TYR A 148 4.51 -9.55 -1.05
CA TYR A 148 5.16 -10.83 -0.78
C TYR A 148 5.51 -11.60 -2.07
N THR A 149 4.62 -11.64 -3.05
CA THR A 149 4.92 -12.27 -4.36
C THR A 149 6.07 -11.53 -5.05
N MET A 150 6.08 -10.20 -5.04
CA MET A 150 7.15 -9.38 -5.61
C MET A 150 8.50 -9.61 -4.92
N LEU A 151 8.46 -9.92 -3.62
CA LEU A 151 9.62 -10.23 -2.79
C LEU A 151 10.01 -11.73 -2.80
N GLY A 152 9.38 -12.56 -3.64
CA GLY A 152 9.69 -13.97 -3.82
C GLY A 152 9.09 -14.91 -2.78
N GLN A 153 8.04 -14.47 -2.06
CA GLN A 153 7.29 -15.29 -1.08
C GLN A 153 5.79 -15.42 -1.44
N PRO A 154 5.45 -15.95 -2.64
CA PRO A 154 4.05 -15.98 -3.11
C PRO A 154 3.11 -16.78 -2.20
N TRP A 155 3.61 -17.72 -1.42
CA TRP A 155 2.80 -18.46 -0.45
C TRP A 155 2.22 -17.58 0.65
N LYS A 156 2.92 -16.50 1.05
CA LYS A 156 2.40 -15.51 2.01
C LYS A 156 1.30 -14.66 1.37
N THR A 157 1.49 -14.21 0.12
CA THR A 157 0.42 -13.56 -0.64
C THR A 157 -0.82 -14.46 -0.68
N ALA A 158 -0.66 -15.73 -1.07
CA ALA A 158 -1.76 -16.67 -1.17
C ALA A 158 -2.53 -16.81 0.15
N GLY A 159 -1.81 -16.97 1.27
CA GLY A 159 -2.42 -17.05 2.59
C GLY A 159 -3.19 -15.79 2.99
N LYS A 160 -2.57 -14.62 2.81
CA LYS A 160 -3.17 -13.33 3.20
C LYS A 160 -4.32 -12.92 2.29
N VAL A 161 -4.21 -13.11 0.99
CA VAL A 161 -5.32 -12.86 0.05
C VAL A 161 -6.53 -13.74 0.40
N ARG A 162 -6.31 -15.03 0.67
CA ARG A 162 -7.40 -15.94 1.06
C ARG A 162 -8.02 -15.54 2.40
N GLU A 163 -7.20 -15.15 3.38
CA GLU A 163 -7.70 -14.63 4.67
C GLU A 163 -8.65 -13.45 4.45
N VAL A 164 -8.23 -12.44 3.70
CA VAL A 164 -9.06 -11.26 3.39
C VAL A 164 -10.34 -11.65 2.65
N LEU A 165 -10.23 -12.44 1.56
CA LEU A 165 -11.39 -12.84 0.75
C LEU A 165 -12.45 -13.60 1.55
N THR A 166 -12.05 -14.38 2.56
CA THR A 166 -12.96 -15.23 3.32
C THR A 166 -13.43 -14.65 4.65
N THR A 167 -12.77 -13.60 5.15
CA THR A 167 -13.10 -13.00 6.45
C THR A 167 -13.63 -11.59 6.40
N LEU A 168 -13.32 -10.83 5.33
CA LEU A 168 -13.67 -9.42 5.22
C LEU A 168 -14.71 -9.12 4.13
N TYR A 169 -15.16 -10.15 3.40
CA TYR A 169 -16.24 -10.04 2.41
C TYR A 169 -17.35 -11.02 2.74
N HIS A 170 -18.59 -10.56 2.69
CA HIS A 170 -19.76 -11.34 3.04
C HIS A 170 -20.89 -11.11 2.02
N ASP A 171 -21.69 -12.17 1.76
CA ASP A 171 -22.87 -12.07 0.89
C ASP A 171 -24.05 -11.42 1.65
N ARG A 172 -23.94 -10.09 1.87
CA ARG A 172 -24.92 -9.26 2.57
C ARG A 172 -24.82 -7.82 2.08
N PRO A 173 -25.87 -6.98 2.25
CA PRO A 173 -25.82 -5.57 1.88
C PRO A 173 -24.70 -4.76 2.56
N ASP A 174 -24.31 -5.16 3.77
CA ASP A 174 -23.21 -4.59 4.57
C ASP A 174 -21.93 -5.46 4.51
N GLY A 175 -21.75 -6.20 3.43
CA GLY A 175 -20.70 -7.22 3.29
C GLY A 175 -19.29 -6.73 2.98
N LEU A 176 -19.06 -5.43 2.93
CA LEU A 176 -17.75 -4.81 2.69
C LEU A 176 -17.16 -4.24 3.98
N SER A 177 -15.83 -4.22 4.08
CA SER A 177 -15.09 -3.59 5.19
C SER A 177 -14.80 -2.14 4.85
N GLY A 178 -15.76 -1.24 4.96
CA GLY A 178 -15.63 0.17 4.62
C GLY A 178 -16.48 0.56 3.41
N ASN A 179 -16.08 1.64 2.74
CA ASN A 179 -16.79 2.12 1.56
C ASN A 179 -16.49 1.26 0.34
N GLU A 180 -17.36 1.31 -0.65
CA GLU A 180 -17.16 0.58 -1.92
C GLU A 180 -16.18 1.31 -2.84
N ASP A 181 -16.14 2.64 -2.74
CA ASP A 181 -15.25 3.58 -3.42
C ASP A 181 -15.17 3.37 -4.94
N VAL A 182 -16.31 3.66 -5.57
CA VAL A 182 -16.47 3.70 -7.03
C VAL A 182 -16.09 2.37 -7.71
N GLY A 183 -16.29 1.25 -7.03
CA GLY A 183 -16.05 -0.10 -7.56
C GLY A 183 -14.69 -0.70 -7.20
N GLN A 184 -13.82 -0.01 -6.49
CA GLN A 184 -12.48 -0.52 -6.19
C GLN A 184 -12.50 -1.74 -5.26
N MET A 185 -13.35 -1.75 -4.23
CA MET A 185 -13.46 -2.88 -3.31
C MET A 185 -13.98 -4.13 -4.04
N SER A 186 -15.01 -3.99 -4.86
CA SER A 186 -15.55 -5.08 -5.68
C SER A 186 -14.55 -5.55 -6.74
N ALA A 187 -13.87 -4.64 -7.40
CA ALA A 187 -12.84 -4.96 -8.40
C ALA A 187 -11.69 -5.76 -7.77
N TRP A 188 -11.23 -5.35 -6.59
CA TRP A 188 -10.20 -6.10 -5.86
C TRP A 188 -10.68 -7.52 -5.51
N TYR A 189 -11.91 -7.64 -4.99
CA TYR A 189 -12.50 -8.95 -4.67
C TYR A 189 -12.56 -9.86 -5.89
N VAL A 190 -13.10 -9.37 -7.01
CA VAL A 190 -13.25 -10.15 -8.24
C VAL A 190 -11.89 -10.60 -8.78
N LEU A 191 -10.94 -9.67 -8.96
CA LEU A 191 -9.62 -10.00 -9.50
C LEU A 191 -8.84 -10.93 -8.57
N SER A 192 -8.85 -10.66 -7.26
CA SER A 192 -8.16 -11.51 -6.28
C SER A 192 -8.81 -12.89 -6.17
N SER A 193 -10.14 -13.00 -6.32
CA SER A 193 -10.87 -14.28 -6.38
C SER A 193 -10.52 -15.09 -7.61
N LEU A 194 -10.17 -14.44 -8.73
CA LEU A 194 -9.61 -15.08 -9.93
C LEU A 194 -8.14 -15.47 -9.76
N GLY A 195 -7.50 -15.04 -8.67
CA GLY A 195 -6.11 -15.35 -8.34
C GLY A 195 -5.09 -14.39 -8.91
N MET A 196 -5.48 -13.19 -9.30
CA MET A 196 -4.56 -12.18 -9.87
C MET A 196 -4.96 -10.76 -9.45
N TYR A 197 -3.97 -9.87 -9.40
CA TYR A 197 -4.19 -8.44 -9.15
C TYR A 197 -3.08 -7.59 -9.77
N GLU A 198 -3.44 -6.44 -10.38
CA GLU A 198 -2.48 -5.44 -10.83
C GLU A 198 -2.12 -4.53 -9.64
N ALA A 199 -1.06 -4.88 -8.93
CA ALA A 199 -0.65 -4.16 -7.73
C ALA A 199 0.13 -2.86 -8.04
N GLU A 200 0.57 -2.69 -9.27
CA GLU A 200 1.44 -1.61 -9.72
C GLU A 200 0.72 -0.80 -10.81
N PRO A 201 0.24 0.42 -10.52
CA PRO A 201 -0.51 1.22 -11.47
C PRO A 201 0.25 1.46 -12.77
N ALA A 202 -0.43 1.28 -13.91
CA ALA A 202 0.12 1.33 -15.26
C ALA A 202 1.30 0.37 -15.49
N GLY A 203 1.48 -0.64 -14.63
CA GLY A 203 2.53 -1.64 -14.74
C GLY A 203 2.27 -2.67 -15.83
N GLY A 204 1.00 -2.88 -16.20
CA GLY A 204 0.59 -3.89 -17.16
C GLY A 204 0.92 -5.32 -16.73
N ARG A 205 1.10 -5.54 -15.42
CA ARG A 205 1.48 -6.83 -14.84
C ARG A 205 0.48 -7.25 -13.79
N TYR A 206 0.04 -8.49 -13.89
CA TYR A 206 -0.76 -9.13 -12.87
C TYR A 206 0.10 -10.05 -12.00
N TRP A 207 -0.04 -9.89 -10.70
CA TRP A 207 0.64 -10.72 -9.72
C TRP A 207 -0.29 -11.83 -9.24
N SER A 208 0.24 -13.05 -9.15
CA SER A 208 -0.54 -14.20 -8.69
C SER A 208 -0.81 -14.14 -7.19
N GLY A 209 -2.06 -14.43 -6.84
CA GLY A 209 -2.55 -14.62 -5.48
C GLY A 209 -3.02 -16.05 -5.25
N SER A 210 -4.20 -16.22 -4.64
CA SER A 210 -4.82 -17.52 -4.39
C SER A 210 -6.26 -17.49 -4.89
N PRO A 211 -6.59 -18.13 -6.03
CA PRO A 211 -7.95 -18.16 -6.53
C PRO A 211 -8.91 -18.82 -5.54
N LEU A 212 -10.15 -18.33 -5.48
CA LEU A 212 -11.22 -18.95 -4.69
C LEU A 212 -11.93 -20.07 -5.47
N PHE A 213 -11.92 -19.99 -6.80
CA PHE A 213 -12.69 -20.86 -7.66
C PHE A 213 -11.82 -21.99 -8.21
N ASP A 214 -12.38 -23.19 -8.34
CA ASP A 214 -11.73 -24.33 -8.99
C ASP A 214 -11.64 -24.13 -10.52
N ARG A 215 -12.52 -23.31 -11.07
CA ARG A 215 -12.56 -22.95 -12.49
C ARG A 215 -13.17 -21.57 -12.68
N ALA A 216 -12.55 -20.77 -13.53
CA ALA A 216 -13.09 -19.51 -14.04
C ALA A 216 -12.92 -19.48 -15.56
N GLU A 217 -13.91 -18.94 -16.26
CA GLU A 217 -13.85 -18.67 -17.71
C GLU A 217 -14.07 -17.15 -17.89
N VAL A 218 -13.17 -16.49 -18.63
CA VAL A 218 -13.19 -15.05 -18.90
C VAL A 218 -13.30 -14.82 -20.40
#